data_4bacfa0293e20e4aad94ac6b175fda18
#
_entry.id   4bacfa0293e20e4aad94ac6b175fda18
#
_cell.length_a   1.000
_cell.length_b   1.000
_cell.length_c   1.000
_cell.angle_alpha   90.00
_cell.angle_beta   90.00
_cell.angle_gamma   90.00
#
_symmetry.space_group_name_H-M   'P 1'
#
loop_
_entity.id
_entity.type
_entity.pdbx_description
1 polymer ?
#
loop_
_entity_poly.entity_id
_entity_poly.type
_entity_poly.pdbx_seq_one_letter_code
_entity_poly.pdbx_strand_id
1 'polypeptide(L)'
;MTAARPCDFDAVVIDRVSKHYGRRRALWRVSLTCRAGTITGLFGPNGAGKSTLLGLLSTLSRPSEGAIRYGEATADAWGDAVRGRIGVLGHDLFLYGDLTARENLAFFARLYGASGIDAVVDRGLASARLSERAGDRAGAFSRGLRQRLALERALVHGPRLVLLDEPFTGLDDASAGLLVDRLRRLKDSGAIVVMATHDFDLADGLVDQACCLNGGRMATMAPDGGSLRERYRAAIEAPAR
;
A
#
# COMPACT_ATOMS: atom_id res chain seq x y z
N MET A 1 25.64 24.38 -5.09
CA MET A 1 24.77 23.36 -4.49
C MET A 1 23.72 23.03 -5.53
N THR A 2 23.87 21.87 -6.19
CA THR A 2 22.88 21.38 -7.18
C THR A 2 21.62 21.05 -6.41
N ALA A 3 20.48 21.69 -6.73
CA ALA A 3 19.19 21.36 -6.12
C ALA A 3 18.96 19.84 -6.31
N ALA A 4 18.78 19.13 -5.21
CA ALA A 4 18.47 17.69 -5.27
C ALA A 4 17.24 17.50 -6.16
N ARG A 5 17.36 16.64 -7.20
CA ARG A 5 16.20 16.29 -8.03
C ARG A 5 15.05 15.84 -7.11
N PRO A 6 13.83 16.36 -7.27
CA PRO A 6 12.72 15.88 -6.49
C PRO A 6 12.57 14.38 -6.71
N CYS A 7 12.48 13.59 -5.63
CA CYS A 7 12.24 12.15 -5.71
C CYS A 7 10.83 11.94 -6.27
N ASP A 8 10.73 11.72 -7.57
CA ASP A 8 9.49 11.37 -8.25
C ASP A 8 9.74 10.22 -9.21
N PHE A 9 8.73 9.34 -9.36
CA PHE A 9 8.85 8.13 -10.17
C PHE A 9 7.49 7.66 -10.66
N ASP A 10 7.47 7.14 -11.90
CA ASP A 10 6.27 6.61 -12.54
C ASP A 10 6.15 5.09 -12.47
N ALA A 11 7.16 4.44 -11.93
CA ALA A 11 7.15 3.00 -11.73
C ALA A 11 8.03 2.59 -10.55
N VAL A 12 7.64 1.48 -9.93
CA VAL A 12 8.49 0.73 -8.99
C VAL A 12 8.79 -0.62 -9.63
N VAL A 13 10.08 -0.91 -9.82
CA VAL A 13 10.56 -2.14 -10.48
C VAL A 13 11.22 -3.02 -9.44
N ILE A 14 10.68 -4.20 -9.25
CA ILE A 14 11.22 -5.30 -8.44
C ILE A 14 11.92 -6.25 -9.41
N ASP A 15 13.26 -6.40 -9.28
CA ASP A 15 14.07 -7.21 -10.18
C ASP A 15 14.72 -8.37 -9.43
N ARG A 16 14.18 -9.57 -9.64
CA ARG A 16 14.65 -10.85 -9.08
C ARG A 16 14.95 -10.80 -7.57
N VAL A 17 14.07 -10.16 -6.83
CA VAL A 17 14.23 -9.95 -5.39
C VAL A 17 14.04 -11.26 -4.63
N SER A 18 15.03 -11.59 -3.78
CA SER A 18 14.93 -12.65 -2.78
C SER A 18 15.04 -12.05 -1.38
N LYS A 19 14.35 -12.65 -0.41
CA LYS A 19 14.44 -12.27 1.01
C LYS A 19 14.56 -13.50 1.87
N HIS A 20 15.60 -13.53 2.71
CA HIS A 20 15.87 -14.56 3.67
C HIS A 20 15.81 -14.02 5.10
N TYR A 21 15.23 -14.78 6.02
CA TYR A 21 15.28 -14.57 7.47
C TYR A 21 15.95 -15.80 8.10
N GLY A 22 17.24 -15.73 8.32
CA GLY A 22 18.05 -16.89 8.68
C GLY A 22 17.95 -17.99 7.61
N ARG A 23 17.47 -19.18 7.99
CA ARG A 23 17.30 -20.31 7.05
C ARG A 23 15.96 -20.27 6.28
N ARG A 24 15.03 -19.42 6.70
CA ARG A 24 13.71 -19.31 6.06
C ARG A 24 13.79 -18.36 4.88
N ARG A 25 13.46 -18.86 3.68
CA ARG A 25 13.30 -18.07 2.48
C ARG A 25 11.87 -17.58 2.40
N ALA A 26 11.68 -16.26 2.55
CA ALA A 26 10.37 -15.61 2.51
C ALA A 26 9.96 -15.21 1.09
N LEU A 27 10.95 -14.83 0.24
CA LEU A 27 10.75 -14.50 -1.18
C LEU A 27 11.88 -15.10 -2.01
N TRP A 28 11.58 -15.48 -3.25
CA TRP A 28 12.53 -16.09 -4.17
C TRP A 28 12.38 -15.52 -5.57
N ARG A 29 13.39 -14.74 -6.00
CA ARG A 29 13.52 -14.17 -7.34
C ARG A 29 12.23 -13.52 -7.86
N VAL A 30 11.54 -12.79 -6.99
CA VAL A 30 10.31 -12.08 -7.33
C VAL A 30 10.64 -10.93 -8.29
N SER A 31 9.94 -10.87 -9.40
CA SER A 31 10.01 -9.77 -10.37
C SER A 31 8.62 -9.23 -10.65
N LEU A 32 8.47 -7.90 -10.58
CA LEU A 32 7.21 -7.20 -10.75
C LEU A 32 7.48 -5.75 -11.10
N THR A 33 6.63 -5.16 -11.94
CA THR A 33 6.63 -3.72 -12.18
C THR A 33 5.26 -3.15 -11.81
N CYS A 34 5.23 -2.20 -10.87
CA CYS A 34 4.05 -1.44 -10.51
C CYS A 34 4.13 -0.04 -11.14
N ARG A 35 3.08 0.41 -11.83
CA ARG A 35 3.08 1.65 -12.62
C ARG A 35 2.19 2.72 -11.99
N ALA A 36 2.49 3.97 -12.27
CA ALA A 36 1.64 5.11 -11.92
C ALA A 36 0.24 4.95 -12.52
N GLY A 37 -0.78 5.35 -11.76
CA GLY A 37 -2.17 5.24 -12.16
C GLY A 37 -2.68 3.79 -12.25
N THR A 38 -2.05 2.86 -11.52
CA THR A 38 -2.51 1.46 -11.47
C THR A 38 -2.58 0.94 -10.04
N ILE A 39 -3.48 -0.01 -9.82
CA ILE A 39 -3.60 -0.79 -8.58
C ILE A 39 -3.11 -2.21 -8.87
N THR A 40 -2.03 -2.60 -8.20
CA THR A 40 -1.50 -3.97 -8.24
C THR A 40 -2.01 -4.74 -7.03
N GLY A 41 -2.76 -5.81 -7.26
CA GLY A 41 -3.24 -6.75 -6.23
C GLY A 41 -2.24 -7.88 -6.01
N LEU A 42 -1.86 -8.09 -4.75
CA LEU A 42 -1.03 -9.22 -4.31
C LEU A 42 -1.92 -10.23 -3.59
N PHE A 43 -2.10 -11.39 -4.19
CA PHE A 43 -2.91 -12.49 -3.67
C PHE A 43 -2.03 -13.65 -3.22
N GLY A 44 -2.55 -14.51 -2.36
CA GLY A 44 -1.83 -15.69 -1.89
C GLY A 44 -2.20 -16.06 -0.46
N PRO A 45 -1.90 -17.30 -0.03
CA PRO A 45 -2.21 -17.75 1.30
C PRO A 45 -1.42 -17.00 2.38
N ASN A 46 -1.81 -17.18 3.65
CA ASN A 46 -1.05 -16.67 4.76
C ASN A 46 0.37 -17.25 4.77
N GLY A 47 1.37 -16.41 5.03
CA GLY A 47 2.78 -16.81 4.98
C GLY A 47 3.39 -16.91 3.57
N ALA A 48 2.65 -16.57 2.51
CA ALA A 48 3.16 -16.61 1.12
C ALA A 48 4.25 -15.56 0.83
N GLY A 49 4.40 -14.53 1.68
CA GLY A 49 5.41 -13.48 1.52
C GLY A 49 4.84 -12.09 1.18
N LYS A 50 3.51 -11.91 1.16
CA LYS A 50 2.86 -10.63 0.82
C LYS A 50 3.36 -9.47 1.69
N SER A 51 3.22 -9.56 3.01
CA SER A 51 3.69 -8.53 3.94
C SER A 51 5.22 -8.35 3.92
N THR A 52 5.97 -9.42 3.61
CA THR A 52 7.42 -9.31 3.38
C THR A 52 7.71 -8.43 2.16
N LEU A 53 6.99 -8.64 1.04
CA LEU A 53 7.16 -7.83 -0.16
C LEU A 53 6.77 -6.37 0.10
N LEU A 54 5.65 -6.11 0.78
CA LEU A 54 5.26 -4.75 1.18
C LEU A 54 6.30 -4.11 2.10
N GLY A 55 6.90 -4.87 3.04
CA GLY A 55 7.98 -4.40 3.91
C GLY A 55 9.27 -4.05 3.15
N LEU A 56 9.56 -4.73 2.05
CA LEU A 56 10.67 -4.37 1.15
C LEU A 56 10.33 -3.10 0.34
N LEU A 57 9.12 -3.02 -0.20
CA LEU A 57 8.65 -1.86 -0.96
C LEU A 57 8.54 -0.60 -0.11
N SER A 58 8.27 -0.73 1.19
CA SER A 58 8.24 0.39 2.14
C SER A 58 9.61 0.81 2.66
N THR A 59 10.68 0.14 2.21
CA THR A 59 12.06 0.33 2.70
C THR A 59 12.28 -0.03 4.17
N LEU A 60 11.31 -0.66 4.84
CA LEU A 60 11.46 -1.15 6.23
C LEU A 60 12.49 -2.28 6.32
N SER A 61 12.70 -3.01 5.24
CA SER A 61 13.75 -4.02 5.15
C SER A 61 14.41 -3.98 3.78
N ARG A 62 15.64 -4.53 3.68
CA ARG A 62 16.36 -4.63 2.41
C ARG A 62 16.20 -6.01 1.80
N PRO A 63 16.18 -6.16 0.47
CA PRO A 63 16.29 -7.45 -0.18
C PRO A 63 17.62 -8.13 0.20
N SER A 64 17.63 -9.46 0.24
CA SER A 64 18.85 -10.24 0.41
C SER A 64 19.60 -10.38 -0.92
N GLU A 65 18.85 -10.44 -2.03
CA GLU A 65 19.35 -10.50 -3.41
C GLU A 65 18.39 -9.74 -4.33
N GLY A 66 18.87 -9.30 -5.49
CA GLY A 66 18.13 -8.52 -6.43
C GLY A 66 18.02 -7.05 -6.01
N ALA A 67 17.17 -6.28 -6.68
CA ALA A 67 17.04 -4.85 -6.44
C ALA A 67 15.59 -4.38 -6.57
N ILE A 68 15.26 -3.31 -5.83
CA ILE A 68 14.02 -2.55 -6.01
C ILE A 68 14.42 -1.15 -6.45
N ARG A 69 13.89 -0.71 -7.58
CA ARG A 69 14.08 0.63 -8.11
C ARG A 69 12.80 1.43 -8.07
N TYR A 70 12.91 2.66 -7.65
CA TYR A 70 11.87 3.68 -7.66
C TYR A 70 12.21 4.66 -8.78
N GLY A 71 11.59 4.47 -9.94
CA GLY A 71 12.05 5.09 -11.18
C GLY A 71 13.44 4.59 -11.58
N GLU A 72 14.37 5.52 -11.73
CA GLU A 72 15.73 5.21 -12.21
C GLU A 72 16.69 4.71 -11.12
N ALA A 73 16.35 4.90 -9.83
CA ALA A 73 17.27 4.65 -8.72
C ALA A 73 16.72 3.73 -7.64
N THR A 74 17.61 3.10 -6.89
CA THR A 74 17.27 2.29 -5.70
C THR A 74 16.98 3.16 -4.49
N ALA A 75 16.38 2.56 -3.44
CA ALA A 75 16.12 3.26 -2.17
C ALA A 75 17.41 3.82 -1.54
N ASP A 76 18.53 3.10 -1.65
CA ASP A 76 19.82 3.56 -1.11
C ASP A 76 20.34 4.80 -1.85
N ALA A 77 20.11 4.89 -3.17
CA ALA A 77 20.51 6.06 -3.96
C ALA A 77 19.59 7.28 -3.71
N TRP A 78 18.29 7.07 -3.42
CA TRP A 78 17.37 8.12 -3.04
C TRP A 78 17.51 8.58 -1.58
N GLY A 79 18.05 7.70 -0.71
CA GLY A 79 18.14 7.96 0.72
C GLY A 79 16.76 8.16 1.38
N ASP A 80 16.64 9.13 2.28
CA ASP A 80 15.38 9.40 3.00
C ASP A 80 14.30 10.03 2.09
N ALA A 81 14.67 10.61 0.95
CA ALA A 81 13.73 11.24 0.04
C ALA A 81 12.65 10.26 -0.48
N VAL A 82 13.01 8.99 -0.72
CA VAL A 82 12.05 7.98 -1.18
C VAL A 82 11.01 7.65 -0.10
N ARG A 83 11.39 7.66 1.19
CA ARG A 83 10.46 7.38 2.29
C ARG A 83 9.36 8.42 2.39
N GLY A 84 9.68 9.69 2.11
CA GLY A 84 8.71 10.76 2.01
C GLY A 84 7.73 10.63 0.83
N ARG A 85 7.94 9.64 -0.05
CA ARG A 85 7.07 9.37 -1.20
C ARG A 85 6.28 8.07 -1.05
N ILE A 86 6.37 7.40 0.11
CA ILE A 86 5.72 6.12 0.37
C ILE A 86 4.72 6.27 1.50
N GLY A 87 3.46 5.92 1.25
CA GLY A 87 2.41 5.80 2.24
C GLY A 87 2.15 4.33 2.56
N VAL A 88 2.03 3.98 3.85
CA VAL A 88 1.82 2.60 4.28
C VAL A 88 0.63 2.49 5.20
N LEU A 89 -0.33 1.65 4.83
CA LEU A 89 -1.38 1.15 5.70
C LEU A 89 -1.09 -0.34 5.94
N GLY A 90 -0.54 -0.64 7.10
CA GLY A 90 -0.22 -2.00 7.53
C GLY A 90 -1.32 -2.60 8.41
N HIS A 91 -1.04 -3.79 8.96
CA HIS A 91 -1.91 -4.43 9.93
C HIS A 91 -2.07 -3.54 11.20
N ASP A 92 -0.98 -2.94 11.66
CA ASP A 92 -1.02 -1.90 12.69
C ASP A 92 -1.37 -0.56 12.04
N LEU A 93 -2.41 0.08 12.57
CA LEU A 93 -2.94 1.33 12.02
C LEU A 93 -2.09 2.55 12.35
N PHE A 94 -1.17 2.44 13.32
CA PHE A 94 -0.30 3.53 13.79
C PHE A 94 -1.08 4.81 14.13
N LEU A 95 -2.21 4.66 14.81
CA LEU A 95 -3.00 5.75 15.34
C LEU A 95 -2.76 5.90 16.83
N TYR A 96 -2.61 7.13 17.29
CA TYR A 96 -2.55 7.45 18.71
C TYR A 96 -3.98 7.53 19.25
N GLY A 97 -4.38 6.55 20.08
CA GLY A 97 -5.74 6.43 20.59
C GLY A 97 -6.20 7.62 21.45
N ASP A 98 -5.28 8.23 22.17
CA ASP A 98 -5.54 9.39 23.03
C ASP A 98 -5.67 10.71 22.26
N LEU A 99 -5.16 10.76 21.03
CA LEU A 99 -5.31 11.91 20.16
C LEU A 99 -6.65 11.86 19.42
N THR A 100 -7.18 13.03 19.12
CA THR A 100 -8.35 13.17 18.24
C THR A 100 -8.00 12.78 16.80
N ALA A 101 -9.03 12.60 15.96
CA ALA A 101 -8.83 12.33 14.53
C ALA A 101 -8.01 13.44 13.86
N ARG A 102 -8.33 14.71 14.17
CA ARG A 102 -7.60 15.89 13.69
C ARG A 102 -6.15 15.88 14.14
N GLU A 103 -5.89 15.66 15.42
CA GLU A 103 -4.54 15.64 15.97
C GLU A 103 -3.68 14.52 15.39
N ASN A 104 -4.26 13.33 15.17
CA ASN A 104 -3.58 12.24 14.48
C ASN A 104 -3.09 12.68 13.10
N LEU A 105 -3.96 13.21 12.25
CA LEU A 105 -3.56 13.65 10.91
C LEU A 105 -2.56 14.81 10.96
N ALA A 106 -2.77 15.78 11.87
CA ALA A 106 -1.87 16.92 12.02
C ALA A 106 -0.47 16.50 12.49
N PHE A 107 -0.38 15.50 13.38
CA PHE A 107 0.90 14.95 13.84
C PHE A 107 1.71 14.41 12.65
N PHE A 108 1.12 13.54 11.84
CA PHE A 108 1.82 12.98 10.69
C PHE A 108 2.08 14.00 9.59
N ALA A 109 1.17 14.95 9.34
CA ALA A 109 1.40 16.04 8.39
C ALA A 109 2.64 16.87 8.78
N ARG A 110 2.81 17.19 10.08
CA ARG A 110 4.01 17.87 10.59
C ARG A 110 5.26 17.02 10.46
N LEU A 111 5.17 15.72 10.79
CA LEU A 111 6.29 14.78 10.72
C LEU A 111 6.86 14.69 9.29
N TYR A 112 6.00 14.73 8.28
CA TYR A 112 6.39 14.73 6.87
C TYR A 112 6.70 16.13 6.32
N GLY A 113 6.64 17.17 7.13
CA GLY A 113 6.94 18.53 6.69
C GLY A 113 5.92 19.11 5.72
N ALA A 114 4.65 18.67 5.79
CA ALA A 114 3.59 19.18 4.91
C ALA A 114 3.38 20.68 5.14
N SER A 115 3.23 21.45 4.06
CA SER A 115 2.80 22.86 4.13
C SER A 115 1.28 22.96 4.18
N GLY A 116 0.74 23.98 4.86
CA GLY A 116 -0.70 24.19 4.97
C GLY A 116 -1.40 23.05 5.73
N ILE A 117 -0.88 22.68 6.89
CA ILE A 117 -1.29 21.52 7.69
C ILE A 117 -2.80 21.48 7.88
N ASP A 118 -3.44 22.59 8.26
CA ASP A 118 -4.89 22.62 8.51
C ASP A 118 -5.68 22.24 7.25
N ALA A 119 -5.31 22.77 6.10
CA ALA A 119 -5.96 22.43 4.83
C ALA A 119 -5.73 20.96 4.43
N VAL A 120 -4.55 20.39 4.71
CA VAL A 120 -4.25 18.97 4.47
C VAL A 120 -5.10 18.10 5.38
N VAL A 121 -5.19 18.43 6.67
CA VAL A 121 -5.98 17.73 7.67
C VAL A 121 -7.47 17.78 7.34
N ASP A 122 -8.00 18.95 6.98
CA ASP A 122 -9.41 19.10 6.62
C ASP A 122 -9.77 18.27 5.39
N ARG A 123 -8.93 18.25 4.37
CA ARG A 123 -9.12 17.37 3.20
C ARG A 123 -9.10 15.88 3.57
N GLY A 124 -8.17 15.47 4.44
CA GLY A 124 -8.08 14.08 4.91
C GLY A 124 -9.33 13.67 5.69
N LEU A 125 -9.79 14.51 6.63
CA LEU A 125 -11.02 14.27 7.40
C LEU A 125 -12.25 14.19 6.49
N ALA A 126 -12.36 15.09 5.52
CA ALA A 126 -13.46 15.08 4.55
C ALA A 126 -13.43 13.81 3.69
N SER A 127 -12.25 13.39 3.21
CA SER A 127 -12.07 12.16 2.43
C SER A 127 -12.44 10.90 3.22
N ALA A 128 -12.12 10.88 4.51
CA ALA A 128 -12.50 9.81 5.44
C ALA A 128 -13.98 9.87 5.87
N ARG A 129 -14.72 10.93 5.54
CA ARG A 129 -16.05 11.27 6.10
C ARG A 129 -16.02 11.33 7.63
N LEU A 130 -15.02 12.03 8.17
CA LEU A 130 -14.79 12.21 9.61
C LEU A 130 -14.80 13.68 10.04
N SER A 131 -15.25 14.61 9.18
CA SER A 131 -15.22 16.05 9.48
C SER A 131 -16.00 16.40 10.76
N GLU A 132 -17.22 15.83 10.94
CA GLU A 132 -18.05 16.05 12.13
C GLU A 132 -17.49 15.38 13.39
N ARG A 133 -16.58 14.43 13.23
CA ARG A 133 -15.93 13.66 14.30
C ARG A 133 -14.44 14.00 14.47
N ALA A 134 -14.03 15.12 13.90
CA ALA A 134 -12.63 15.57 13.92
C ALA A 134 -12.07 15.71 15.34
N GLY A 135 -12.93 16.09 16.31
CA GLY A 135 -12.59 16.24 17.74
C GLY A 135 -12.73 14.97 18.57
N ASP A 136 -13.25 13.86 18.01
CA ASP A 136 -13.37 12.60 18.74
C ASP A 136 -12.01 11.91 18.83
N ARG A 137 -11.71 11.28 19.98
CA ARG A 137 -10.50 10.49 20.17
C ARG A 137 -10.52 9.23 19.27
N ALA A 138 -9.40 8.95 18.61
CA ALA A 138 -9.27 7.79 17.73
C ALA A 138 -9.49 6.45 18.47
N GLY A 139 -9.18 6.39 19.76
CA GLY A 139 -9.44 5.22 20.61
C GLY A 139 -10.93 4.88 20.76
N ALA A 140 -11.81 5.87 20.66
CA ALA A 140 -13.26 5.68 20.74
C ALA A 140 -13.90 5.27 19.39
N PHE A 141 -13.14 5.24 18.31
CA PHE A 141 -13.64 4.90 16.99
C PHE A 141 -13.90 3.41 16.83
N SER A 142 -14.96 3.06 16.07
CA SER A 142 -15.12 1.71 15.56
C SER A 142 -13.93 1.30 14.68
N ARG A 143 -13.80 0.00 14.40
CA ARG A 143 -12.73 -0.51 13.54
C ARG A 143 -12.75 0.17 12.17
N GLY A 144 -13.91 0.32 11.54
CA GLY A 144 -14.05 0.96 10.23
C GLY A 144 -13.67 2.45 10.25
N LEU A 145 -14.03 3.18 11.31
CA LEU A 145 -13.64 4.59 11.47
C LEU A 145 -12.12 4.71 11.64
N ARG A 146 -11.50 3.83 12.44
CA ARG A 146 -10.04 3.79 12.60
C ARG A 146 -9.34 3.46 11.28
N GLN A 147 -9.87 2.50 10.51
CA GLN A 147 -9.29 2.12 9.21
C GLN A 147 -9.29 3.30 8.24
N ARG A 148 -10.42 4.03 8.14
CA ARG A 148 -10.53 5.23 7.29
C ARG A 148 -9.56 6.33 7.73
N LEU A 149 -9.45 6.59 9.04
CA LEU A 149 -8.49 7.56 9.58
C LEU A 149 -7.05 7.14 9.30
N ALA A 150 -6.71 5.85 9.46
CA ALA A 150 -5.38 5.33 9.21
C ALA A 150 -4.99 5.39 7.72
N LEU A 151 -5.96 5.21 6.82
CA LEU A 151 -5.71 5.42 5.40
C LEU A 151 -5.32 6.88 5.13
N GLU A 152 -6.09 7.87 5.63
CA GLU A 152 -5.75 9.27 5.40
C GLU A 152 -4.45 9.68 6.12
N ARG A 153 -4.13 9.06 7.27
CA ARG A 153 -2.81 9.19 7.89
C ARG A 153 -1.68 8.72 6.95
N ALA A 154 -1.89 7.59 6.25
CA ALA A 154 -0.90 7.10 5.28
C ALA A 154 -0.78 7.98 4.03
N LEU A 155 -1.80 8.79 3.73
CA LEU A 155 -1.90 9.64 2.54
C LEU A 155 -1.60 11.11 2.79
N VAL A 156 -1.47 11.53 4.05
CA VAL A 156 -1.42 12.95 4.47
C VAL A 156 -0.31 13.76 3.80
N HIS A 157 0.78 13.11 3.41
CA HIS A 157 1.95 13.72 2.78
C HIS A 157 1.96 13.61 1.25
N GLY A 158 0.87 13.11 0.63
CA GLY A 158 0.77 12.96 -0.81
C GLY A 158 1.76 11.96 -1.41
N PRO A 159 1.79 10.70 -0.92
CA PRO A 159 2.75 9.71 -1.38
C PRO A 159 2.56 9.37 -2.87
N ARG A 160 3.65 9.01 -3.54
CA ARG A 160 3.65 8.49 -4.91
C ARG A 160 3.35 6.99 -4.95
N LEU A 161 3.83 6.25 -3.93
CA LEU A 161 3.59 4.83 -3.74
C LEU A 161 2.74 4.62 -2.49
N VAL A 162 1.62 3.92 -2.64
CA VAL A 162 0.71 3.56 -1.55
C VAL A 162 0.70 2.05 -1.38
N LEU A 163 1.07 1.60 -0.19
CA LEU A 163 1.16 0.19 0.18
C LEU A 163 0.07 -0.14 1.20
N LEU A 164 -0.75 -1.14 0.90
CA LEU A 164 -1.90 -1.51 1.72
C LEU A 164 -1.82 -3.01 2.05
N ASP A 165 -1.82 -3.33 3.33
CA ASP A 165 -1.86 -4.72 3.81
C ASP A 165 -3.23 -5.00 4.42
N GLU A 166 -4.03 -5.84 3.73
CA GLU A 166 -5.38 -6.25 4.12
C GLU A 166 -6.32 -5.08 4.44
N PRO A 167 -6.47 -4.07 3.55
CA PRO A 167 -7.15 -2.83 3.87
C PRO A 167 -8.65 -2.98 4.11
N PHE A 168 -9.29 -4.06 3.63
CA PHE A 168 -10.72 -4.32 3.77
C PHE A 168 -11.09 -5.08 5.05
N THR A 169 -10.10 -5.61 5.78
CA THR A 169 -10.34 -6.50 6.91
C THR A 169 -11.17 -5.83 8.01
N GLY A 170 -12.35 -6.43 8.28
CA GLY A 170 -13.26 -5.99 9.35
C GLY A 170 -13.98 -4.68 9.06
N LEU A 171 -14.12 -4.32 7.80
CA LEU A 171 -15.02 -3.27 7.34
C LEU A 171 -16.42 -3.86 7.08
N ASP A 172 -17.43 -3.05 7.33
CA ASP A 172 -18.78 -3.27 6.79
C ASP A 172 -18.84 -2.85 5.31
N ASP A 173 -19.90 -3.25 4.61
CA ASP A 173 -20.06 -3.00 3.18
C ASP A 173 -19.99 -1.50 2.83
N ALA A 174 -20.57 -0.64 3.69
CA ALA A 174 -20.56 0.79 3.48
C ALA A 174 -19.13 1.37 3.58
N SER A 175 -18.37 0.93 4.58
CA SER A 175 -16.96 1.35 4.76
C SER A 175 -16.06 0.77 3.67
N ALA A 176 -16.30 -0.47 3.23
CA ALA A 176 -15.58 -1.08 2.12
C ALA A 176 -15.81 -0.33 0.81
N GLY A 177 -17.06 0.05 0.51
CA GLY A 177 -17.40 0.87 -0.67
C GLY A 177 -16.67 2.22 -0.67
N LEU A 178 -16.61 2.89 0.49
CA LEU A 178 -15.88 4.16 0.63
C LEU A 178 -14.37 3.99 0.38
N LEU A 179 -13.80 2.87 0.84
CA LEU A 179 -12.39 2.55 0.60
C LEU A 179 -12.13 2.30 -0.89
N VAL A 180 -12.99 1.52 -1.56
CA VAL A 180 -12.89 1.27 -3.01
C VAL A 180 -12.91 2.59 -3.78
N ASP A 181 -13.84 3.49 -3.47
CA ASP A 181 -13.91 4.81 -4.13
C ASP A 181 -12.66 5.65 -3.84
N ARG A 182 -12.09 5.54 -2.65
CA ARG A 182 -10.86 6.24 -2.30
C ARG A 182 -9.67 5.72 -3.09
N LEU A 183 -9.57 4.39 -3.26
CA LEU A 183 -8.52 3.74 -4.05
C LEU A 183 -8.61 4.10 -5.54
N ARG A 184 -9.83 4.16 -6.10
CA ARG A 184 -10.04 4.65 -7.47
C ARG A 184 -9.53 6.08 -7.65
N ARG A 185 -9.89 7.00 -6.74
CA ARG A 185 -9.38 8.38 -6.78
C ARG A 185 -7.86 8.48 -6.66
N LEU A 186 -7.22 7.62 -5.86
CA LEU A 186 -5.76 7.55 -5.78
C LEU A 186 -5.15 7.11 -7.11
N LYS A 187 -5.69 6.05 -7.72
CA LYS A 187 -5.32 5.60 -9.06
C LYS A 187 -5.45 6.74 -10.08
N ASP A 188 -6.61 7.40 -10.13
CA ASP A 188 -6.89 8.47 -11.07
C ASP A 188 -5.97 9.69 -10.89
N SER A 189 -5.50 9.93 -9.66
CA SER A 189 -4.49 10.96 -9.37
C SER A 189 -3.07 10.57 -9.78
N GLY A 190 -2.87 9.37 -10.32
CA GLY A 190 -1.59 8.87 -10.80
C GLY A 190 -0.74 8.19 -9.71
N ALA A 191 -1.28 7.88 -8.54
CA ALA A 191 -0.55 7.13 -7.53
C ALA A 191 -0.26 5.69 -7.99
N ILE A 192 0.84 5.12 -7.52
CA ILE A 192 1.14 3.70 -7.65
C ILE A 192 0.55 3.02 -6.41
N VAL A 193 -0.40 2.11 -6.58
CA VAL A 193 -1.01 1.40 -5.44
C VAL A 193 -0.64 -0.07 -5.49
N VAL A 194 -0.14 -0.61 -4.37
CA VAL A 194 0.11 -2.04 -4.20
C VAL A 194 -0.68 -2.51 -2.99
N MET A 195 -1.60 -3.44 -3.20
CA MET A 195 -2.53 -3.90 -2.19
C MET A 195 -2.43 -5.42 -2.01
N ALA A 196 -2.08 -5.88 -0.81
CA ALA A 196 -2.22 -7.27 -0.42
C ALA A 196 -3.62 -7.49 0.17
N THR A 197 -4.35 -8.45 -0.36
CA THR A 197 -5.68 -8.81 0.16
C THR A 197 -6.02 -10.27 -0.15
N HIS A 198 -6.95 -10.82 0.62
CA HIS A 198 -7.61 -12.09 0.36
C HIS A 198 -9.10 -11.90 -0.05
N ASP A 199 -9.58 -10.66 -0.07
CA ASP A 199 -10.93 -10.32 -0.49
C ASP A 199 -10.96 -10.15 -2.01
N PHE A 200 -11.31 -11.23 -2.71
CA PHE A 200 -11.38 -11.25 -4.16
C PHE A 200 -12.56 -10.43 -4.69
N ASP A 201 -13.66 -10.41 -3.96
CA ASP A 201 -14.90 -9.81 -4.43
C ASP A 201 -14.79 -8.27 -4.44
N LEU A 202 -14.17 -7.68 -3.42
CA LEU A 202 -13.88 -6.24 -3.37
C LEU A 202 -12.71 -5.82 -4.28
N ALA A 203 -11.79 -6.74 -4.56
CA ALA A 203 -10.66 -6.48 -5.44
C ALA A 203 -11.02 -6.63 -6.93
N ASP A 204 -12.05 -7.42 -7.25
CA ASP A 204 -12.50 -7.62 -8.62
C ASP A 204 -13.04 -6.31 -9.23
N GLY A 205 -12.60 -5.98 -10.44
CA GLY A 205 -12.90 -4.68 -11.07
C GLY A 205 -12.20 -3.47 -10.45
N LEU A 206 -11.38 -3.66 -9.38
CA LEU A 206 -10.57 -2.60 -8.78
C LEU A 206 -9.11 -2.70 -9.19
N VAL A 207 -8.54 -3.91 -9.23
CA VAL A 207 -7.13 -4.14 -9.55
C VAL A 207 -6.89 -4.18 -11.06
N ASP A 208 -5.85 -3.47 -11.51
CA ASP A 208 -5.42 -3.47 -12.92
C ASP A 208 -4.47 -4.63 -13.21
N GLN A 209 -3.63 -4.98 -12.24
CA GLN A 209 -2.68 -6.08 -12.32
C GLN A 209 -2.84 -6.99 -11.11
N ALA A 210 -3.04 -8.28 -11.33
CA ALA A 210 -3.15 -9.26 -10.27
C ALA A 210 -1.94 -10.21 -10.28
N CYS A 211 -1.33 -10.40 -9.10
CA CYS A 211 -0.20 -11.28 -8.89
C CYS A 211 -0.50 -12.28 -7.77
N CYS A 212 -0.12 -13.53 -7.95
CA CYS A 212 -0.21 -14.56 -6.95
C CYS A 212 1.17 -14.84 -6.34
N LEU A 213 1.26 -14.74 -5.01
CA LEU A 213 2.42 -15.21 -4.24
C LEU A 213 2.09 -16.57 -3.63
N ASN A 214 2.94 -17.56 -3.89
CA ASN A 214 2.85 -18.90 -3.29
C ASN A 214 4.26 -19.41 -2.94
N GLY A 215 4.48 -19.75 -1.67
CA GLY A 215 5.79 -20.23 -1.19
C GLY A 215 6.95 -19.27 -1.49
N GLY A 216 6.71 -17.96 -1.47
CA GLY A 216 7.70 -16.93 -1.77
C GLY A 216 7.99 -16.72 -3.26
N ARG A 217 7.33 -17.44 -4.15
CA ARG A 217 7.42 -17.26 -5.61
C ARG A 217 6.22 -16.49 -6.11
N MET A 218 6.42 -15.68 -7.15
CA MET A 218 5.36 -14.89 -7.75
C MET A 218 5.02 -15.42 -9.13
N ALA A 219 3.72 -15.48 -9.41
CA ALA A 219 3.17 -15.66 -10.73
C ALA A 219 2.21 -14.50 -11.04
N THR A 220 2.31 -13.94 -12.24
CA THR A 220 1.32 -12.98 -12.73
C THR A 220 0.06 -13.75 -13.12
N MET A 221 -1.08 -13.29 -12.64
CA MET A 221 -2.37 -13.88 -13.04
C MET A 221 -2.77 -13.34 -14.41
N ALA A 222 -3.34 -14.20 -15.26
CA ALA A 222 -3.80 -13.79 -16.59
C ALA A 222 -4.80 -12.61 -16.46
N PRO A 223 -4.75 -11.61 -17.34
CA PRO A 223 -5.69 -10.50 -17.30
C PRO A 223 -7.13 -10.96 -17.61
N ASP A 224 -7.26 -11.95 -18.49
CA ASP A 224 -8.51 -12.53 -18.95
C ASP A 224 -8.72 -13.94 -18.39
N GLY A 225 -9.97 -14.40 -18.25
CA GLY A 225 -10.26 -15.77 -17.79
C GLY A 225 -11.25 -15.86 -16.63
N GLY A 226 -12.21 -14.95 -16.57
CA GLY A 226 -13.27 -14.97 -15.56
C GLY A 226 -12.97 -14.07 -14.37
N SER A 227 -13.66 -14.31 -13.24
CA SER A 227 -13.49 -13.56 -12.00
C SER A 227 -12.06 -13.66 -11.46
N LEU A 228 -11.66 -12.67 -10.67
CA LEU A 228 -10.35 -12.65 -10.02
C LEU A 228 -10.09 -13.93 -9.19
N ARG A 229 -11.13 -14.48 -8.58
CA ARG A 229 -11.08 -15.74 -7.79
C ARG A 229 -10.77 -16.95 -8.68
N GLU A 230 -11.35 -17.04 -9.88
CA GLU A 230 -11.07 -18.13 -10.84
C GLU A 230 -9.65 -18.02 -11.38
N ARG A 231 -9.23 -16.82 -11.75
CA ARG A 231 -7.86 -16.54 -12.19
C ARG A 231 -6.81 -16.90 -11.11
N TYR A 232 -7.13 -16.63 -9.86
CA TYR A 232 -6.27 -17.02 -8.73
C TYR A 232 -6.16 -18.54 -8.57
N ARG A 233 -7.28 -19.27 -8.66
CA ARG A 233 -7.27 -20.74 -8.61
C ARG A 233 -6.39 -21.34 -9.72
N ALA A 234 -6.57 -20.87 -10.95
CA ALA A 234 -5.75 -21.29 -12.07
C ALA A 234 -4.25 -21.00 -11.86
N ALA A 235 -3.90 -19.85 -11.26
CA ALA A 235 -2.50 -19.48 -10.99
C ALA A 235 -1.85 -20.35 -9.90
N ILE A 236 -2.61 -20.85 -8.91
CA ILE A 236 -2.09 -21.75 -7.87
C ILE A 236 -1.94 -23.18 -8.39
N GLU A 237 -2.85 -23.66 -9.23
CA GLU A 237 -2.84 -25.02 -9.79
C GLU A 237 -1.79 -25.19 -10.89
N ALA A 238 -1.35 -24.08 -11.51
CA ALA A 238 -0.28 -24.11 -12.48
C ALA A 238 1.04 -24.58 -11.85
N PRO A 239 1.74 -25.59 -12.43
CA PRO A 239 3.03 -26.02 -11.91
C PRO A 239 4.00 -24.85 -11.87
N ALA A 240 4.67 -24.64 -10.73
CA ALA A 240 5.68 -23.60 -10.57
C ALA A 240 6.79 -23.76 -11.61
N ARG A 241 6.86 -22.86 -12.59
CA ARG A 241 7.95 -22.80 -13.59
C ARG A 241 9.23 -22.24 -12.98
#